data_7e8a989eb279b714ff201ccb6112970d
#
_entry.id   7e8a989eb279b714ff201ccb6112970d
#
_cell.length_a   1.000
_cell.length_b   1.000
_cell.length_c   1.000
_cell.angle_alpha   90.00
_cell.angle_beta   90.00
_cell.angle_gamma   90.00
#
_symmetry.space_group_name_H-M   'P 1'
#
loop_
_entity.id
_entity.type
_entity.pdbx_description
1 polymer ?
#
loop_
_entity_poly.entity_id
_entity_poly.type
_entity_poly.pdbx_seq_one_letter_code
_entity_poly.pdbx_strand_id
1 'polypeptide(L)'
;PNGILLTPEPTSETGRQLRLFLEPRFEAIEQDGLVVRESLTKLLSETGMTDSGDNIKALKASLLRMSNVTILVTKGRRQAAFHLMSHAFDETDGRLWVALNPRIAEAILGHRPYARIDMAEVRVLQTDPARLMHQRLCGWIDPGKSGRVELDTLCGYVWPDEANAV
;
A
#
# COMPACT_ATOMS: atom_id res chain seq x y z
N PRO A 1 15.13 -1.96 4.08
CA PRO A 1 13.88 -2.39 4.70
C PRO A 1 14.01 -3.84 5.12
N ASN A 2 13.73 -4.11 6.40
CA ASN A 2 13.75 -5.46 6.94
C ASN A 2 12.37 -6.10 6.69
N GLY A 3 12.15 -6.58 5.45
CA GLY A 3 10.96 -7.35 5.11
C GLY A 3 11.10 -8.81 5.55
N ILE A 4 10.04 -9.38 6.07
CA ILE A 4 9.92 -10.79 6.40
C ILE A 4 8.95 -11.42 5.39
N LEU A 5 9.42 -12.38 4.61
CA LEU A 5 8.58 -13.17 3.74
C LEU A 5 7.82 -14.20 4.59
N LEU A 6 6.50 -14.15 4.56
CA LEU A 6 5.64 -15.12 5.24
C LEU A 6 5.14 -16.15 4.23
N THR A 7 5.78 -17.29 4.18
CA THR A 7 5.34 -18.44 3.36
C THR A 7 4.06 -19.07 3.92
N PRO A 8 3.25 -19.78 3.12
CA PRO A 8 2.07 -20.51 3.59
C PRO A 8 2.39 -21.46 4.75
N GLU A 9 3.53 -22.12 4.67
CA GLU A 9 4.06 -22.99 5.71
C GLU A 9 5.33 -22.40 6.32
N PRO A 10 5.20 -21.49 7.30
CA PRO A 10 6.37 -20.83 7.87
C PRO A 10 7.23 -21.82 8.68
N THR A 11 8.52 -21.84 8.38
CA THR A 11 9.48 -22.71 9.05
C THR A 11 9.95 -22.16 10.40
N SER A 12 9.79 -20.85 10.64
CA SER A 12 10.19 -20.20 11.90
C SER A 12 9.01 -20.00 12.83
N GLU A 13 9.25 -20.04 14.14
CA GLU A 13 8.23 -19.72 15.16
C GLU A 13 7.70 -18.28 15.00
N THR A 14 8.59 -17.34 14.75
CA THR A 14 8.21 -15.94 14.47
C THR A 14 7.28 -15.83 13.26
N GLY A 15 7.56 -16.55 12.19
CA GLY A 15 6.70 -16.59 11.00
C GLY A 15 5.31 -17.15 11.31
N ARG A 16 5.23 -18.24 12.10
CA ARG A 16 3.96 -18.83 12.56
C ARG A 16 3.15 -17.85 13.40
N GLN A 17 3.76 -17.23 14.40
CA GLN A 17 3.11 -16.25 15.26
C GLN A 17 2.62 -15.04 14.49
N LEU A 18 3.40 -14.52 13.52
CA LEU A 18 2.99 -13.40 12.67
C LEU A 18 1.80 -13.76 11.77
N ARG A 19 1.79 -14.97 11.17
CA ARG A 19 0.62 -15.38 10.39
C ARG A 19 -0.64 -15.51 11.23
N LEU A 20 -0.55 -16.08 12.42
CA LEU A 20 -1.68 -16.15 13.34
C LEU A 20 -2.16 -14.78 13.78
N PHE A 21 -1.24 -13.87 14.07
CA PHE A 21 -1.57 -12.53 14.54
C PHE A 21 -2.18 -11.64 13.44
N LEU A 22 -1.71 -11.76 12.20
CA LEU A 22 -2.19 -10.97 11.07
C LEU A 22 -3.42 -11.60 10.39
N GLU A 23 -3.84 -12.77 10.85
CA GLU A 23 -5.05 -13.48 10.37
C GLU A 23 -5.22 -13.43 8.84
N PRO A 24 -4.27 -13.94 8.05
CA PRO A 24 -4.40 -13.93 6.59
C PRO A 24 -5.66 -14.72 6.19
N ARG A 25 -6.41 -14.18 5.24
CA ARG A 25 -7.68 -14.76 4.80
C ARG A 25 -7.66 -15.10 3.32
N PHE A 26 -8.42 -16.12 2.92
CA PHE A 26 -8.57 -16.54 1.52
C PHE A 26 -7.25 -16.84 0.82
N GLU A 27 -7.01 -16.23 -0.35
CA GLU A 27 -5.80 -16.43 -1.14
C GLU A 27 -4.50 -16.14 -0.35
N ALA A 28 -4.54 -15.26 0.64
CA ALA A 28 -3.39 -14.94 1.48
C ALA A 28 -2.94 -16.10 2.38
N ILE A 29 -3.78 -17.14 2.58
CA ILE A 29 -3.41 -18.33 3.31
C ILE A 29 -2.48 -19.20 2.46
N GLU A 30 -2.67 -19.22 1.15
CA GLU A 30 -1.96 -20.07 0.19
C GLU A 30 -0.78 -19.36 -0.49
N GLN A 31 -0.69 -18.03 -0.37
CA GLN A 31 0.33 -17.23 -1.02
C GLN A 31 1.36 -16.69 -0.02
N ASP A 32 2.54 -16.35 -0.55
CA ASP A 32 3.57 -15.66 0.20
C ASP A 32 3.08 -14.26 0.60
N GLY A 33 3.20 -13.92 1.87
CA GLY A 33 2.93 -12.60 2.40
C GLY A 33 4.22 -11.84 2.68
N LEU A 34 4.23 -10.53 2.45
CA LEU A 34 5.35 -9.66 2.81
C LEU A 34 4.98 -8.86 4.05
N VAL A 35 5.75 -9.04 5.12
CA VAL A 35 5.63 -8.25 6.33
C VAL A 35 6.85 -7.35 6.47
N VAL A 36 6.60 -6.06 6.60
CA VAL A 36 7.62 -5.05 6.91
C VAL A 36 7.55 -4.75 8.40
N ARG A 37 8.70 -4.79 9.06
CA ARG A 37 8.86 -4.41 10.45
C ARG A 37 9.69 -3.16 10.54
N GLU A 38 9.17 -2.13 11.17
CA GLU A 38 9.87 -0.86 11.32
C GLU A 38 9.42 -0.09 12.57
N SER A 39 10.12 0.98 12.94
CA SER A 39 9.65 1.90 13.98
C SER A 39 8.81 3.04 13.38
N LEU A 40 7.92 3.62 14.19
CA LEU A 40 7.15 4.80 13.77
C LEU A 40 8.06 5.99 13.46
N THR A 41 9.08 6.21 14.27
CA THR A 41 10.09 7.28 14.06
C THR A 41 10.76 7.16 12.70
N LYS A 42 11.19 5.95 12.33
CA LYS A 42 11.81 5.75 11.02
C LYS A 42 10.80 5.95 9.88
N LEU A 43 9.56 5.48 10.02
CA LEU A 43 8.53 5.70 9.02
C LEU A 43 8.21 7.20 8.86
N LEU A 44 8.18 7.98 9.94
CA LEU A 44 8.06 9.44 9.88
C LEU A 44 9.22 10.05 9.09
N SER A 45 10.45 9.67 9.41
CA SER A 45 11.64 10.14 8.69
C SER A 45 11.59 9.82 7.19
N GLU A 46 11.24 8.60 6.82
CA GLU A 46 11.10 8.16 5.43
C GLU A 46 10.00 8.91 4.67
N THR A 47 8.95 9.32 5.38
CA THR A 47 7.86 10.13 4.80
C THR A 47 8.13 11.65 4.83
N GLY A 48 9.29 12.06 5.37
CA GLY A 48 9.70 13.47 5.46
C GLY A 48 8.99 14.25 6.57
N MET A 49 8.41 13.54 7.55
CA MET A 49 7.78 14.16 8.72
C MET A 49 8.75 14.21 9.91
N THR A 50 8.61 15.24 10.73
CA THR A 50 9.36 15.36 11.99
C THR A 50 8.82 14.40 13.05
N ASP A 51 9.71 13.91 13.92
CA ASP A 51 9.33 13.07 15.05
C ASP A 51 8.67 13.94 16.15
N SER A 52 7.34 13.96 16.13
CA SER A 52 6.51 14.67 17.11
C SER A 52 5.29 13.83 17.46
N GLY A 53 4.74 14.04 18.66
CA GLY A 53 3.56 13.32 19.12
C GLY A 53 2.35 13.47 18.19
N ASP A 54 2.18 14.64 17.55
CA ASP A 54 1.07 14.88 16.64
C ASP A 54 1.29 14.15 15.29
N ASN A 55 2.51 14.13 14.77
CA ASN A 55 2.84 13.36 13.58
C ASN A 55 2.71 11.86 13.82
N ILE A 56 3.07 11.36 15.00
CA ILE A 56 2.84 9.95 15.38
C ILE A 56 1.35 9.61 15.37
N LYS A 57 0.50 10.48 15.96
CA LYS A 57 -0.97 10.30 15.94
C LYS A 57 -1.51 10.33 14.49
N ALA A 58 -1.08 11.29 13.69
CA ALA A 58 -1.48 11.40 12.29
C ALA A 58 -1.05 10.17 11.47
N LEU A 59 0.16 9.66 11.70
CA LEU A 59 0.66 8.45 11.06
C LEU A 59 -0.17 7.21 11.46
N LYS A 60 -0.42 7.01 12.76
CA LYS A 60 -1.28 5.92 13.25
C LYS A 60 -2.69 5.99 12.63
N ALA A 61 -3.29 7.18 12.58
CA ALA A 61 -4.60 7.39 11.94
C ALA A 61 -4.55 7.09 10.42
N SER A 62 -3.46 7.41 9.75
CA SER A 62 -3.27 7.10 8.32
C SER A 62 -3.11 5.62 8.06
N LEU A 63 -2.36 4.91 8.91
CA LEU A 63 -2.23 3.44 8.84
C LEU A 63 -3.58 2.76 9.04
N LEU A 64 -4.39 3.22 10.00
CA LEU A 64 -5.74 2.71 10.22
C LEU A 64 -6.64 2.95 9.00
N ARG A 65 -6.60 4.14 8.40
CA ARG A 65 -7.37 4.40 7.16
C ARG A 65 -6.92 3.50 6.03
N MET A 66 -5.62 3.30 5.83
CA MET A 66 -5.09 2.42 4.78
C MET A 66 -5.48 0.95 5.00
N SER A 67 -5.50 0.47 6.23
CA SER A 67 -5.94 -0.90 6.53
C SER A 67 -7.45 -1.12 6.30
N ASN A 68 -8.24 -0.03 6.31
CA ASN A 68 -9.67 -0.07 6.01
C ASN A 68 -9.98 0.08 4.51
N VAL A 69 -8.96 0.32 3.67
CA VAL A 69 -9.17 0.39 2.21
C VAL A 69 -9.46 -0.99 1.67
N THR A 70 -10.63 -1.14 1.08
CA THR A 70 -11.01 -2.35 0.34
C THR A 70 -10.84 -2.12 -1.15
N ILE A 71 -10.08 -2.99 -1.79
CA ILE A 71 -9.89 -2.98 -3.24
C ILE A 71 -10.87 -3.98 -3.85
N LEU A 72 -11.73 -3.49 -4.73
CA LEU A 72 -12.66 -4.32 -5.50
C LEU A 72 -12.08 -4.55 -6.89
N VAL A 73 -11.97 -5.81 -7.28
CA VAL A 73 -11.51 -6.20 -8.61
C VAL A 73 -12.61 -6.99 -9.31
N THR A 74 -13.00 -6.54 -10.49
CA THR A 74 -13.96 -7.24 -11.34
C THR A 74 -13.28 -7.73 -12.61
N LYS A 75 -13.41 -9.02 -12.91
CA LYS A 75 -12.94 -9.62 -14.16
C LYS A 75 -14.05 -10.49 -14.75
N GLY A 76 -14.73 -9.98 -15.77
CA GLY A 76 -15.89 -10.63 -16.33
C GLY A 76 -17.01 -10.76 -15.29
N ARG A 77 -17.41 -12.01 -14.96
CA ARG A 77 -18.44 -12.29 -13.94
C ARG A 77 -17.89 -12.54 -12.54
N ARG A 78 -16.58 -12.45 -12.36
CA ARG A 78 -15.94 -12.69 -11.06
C ARG A 78 -15.60 -11.37 -10.40
N GLN A 79 -15.94 -11.26 -9.13
CA GLN A 79 -15.58 -10.14 -8.27
C GLN A 79 -14.77 -10.66 -7.08
N ALA A 80 -13.76 -9.93 -6.70
CA ALA A 80 -12.97 -10.18 -5.50
C ALA A 80 -12.80 -8.86 -4.74
N ALA A 81 -12.86 -8.94 -3.42
CA ALA A 81 -12.61 -7.84 -2.52
C ALA A 81 -11.46 -8.22 -1.58
N PHE A 82 -10.52 -7.32 -1.38
CA PHE A 82 -9.41 -7.54 -0.45
C PHE A 82 -8.93 -6.21 0.14
N HIS A 83 -8.36 -6.28 1.34
CA HIS A 83 -7.76 -5.12 1.98
C HIS A 83 -6.37 -4.82 1.42
N LEU A 84 -6.03 -3.53 1.41
CA LEU A 84 -4.72 -3.07 0.96
C LEU A 84 -3.59 -3.66 1.81
N MET A 85 -3.77 -3.62 3.13
CA MET A 85 -2.78 -4.06 4.11
C MET A 85 -3.43 -4.34 5.45
N SER A 86 -2.69 -5.01 6.33
CA SER A 86 -2.99 -5.09 7.77
C SER A 86 -1.79 -4.53 8.53
N HIS A 87 -2.02 -4.01 9.74
CA HIS A 87 -0.93 -3.56 10.58
C HIS A 87 -1.16 -3.92 12.05
N ALA A 88 -0.08 -4.01 12.77
CA ALA A 88 -0.07 -4.16 14.21
C ALA A 88 1.00 -3.24 14.80
N PHE A 89 0.72 -2.68 15.95
CA PHE A 89 1.62 -1.82 16.67
C PHE A 89 1.81 -2.34 18.11
N ASP A 90 3.07 -2.54 18.49
CA ASP A 90 3.42 -2.88 19.85
C ASP A 90 3.83 -1.61 20.60
N GLU A 91 3.04 -1.23 21.60
CA GLU A 91 3.32 -0.03 22.41
C GLU A 91 4.49 -0.23 23.38
N THR A 92 4.87 -1.48 23.65
CA THR A 92 5.93 -1.80 24.60
C THR A 92 7.31 -1.50 24.00
N ASP A 93 7.52 -1.85 22.75
CA ASP A 93 8.80 -1.69 22.05
C ASP A 93 8.76 -0.64 20.91
N GLY A 94 7.61 0.01 20.71
CA GLY A 94 7.39 1.03 19.69
C GLY A 94 7.47 0.53 18.26
N ARG A 95 7.32 -0.78 18.05
CA ARG A 95 7.45 -1.41 16.73
C ARG A 95 6.12 -1.51 16.00
N LEU A 96 6.21 -1.24 14.71
CA LEU A 96 5.14 -1.38 13.75
C LEU A 96 5.42 -2.59 12.84
N TRP A 97 4.40 -3.40 12.64
CA TRP A 97 4.37 -4.49 11.68
C TRP A 97 3.30 -4.17 10.64
N VAL A 98 3.69 -4.22 9.38
CA VAL A 98 2.76 -4.00 8.25
C VAL A 98 2.80 -5.22 7.36
N ALA A 99 1.68 -5.91 7.24
CA ALA A 99 1.50 -7.00 6.29
C ALA A 99 0.83 -6.47 5.03
N LEU A 100 1.49 -6.61 3.91
CA LEU A 100 0.97 -6.22 2.61
C LEU A 100 0.13 -7.34 2.01
N ASN A 101 -0.91 -6.94 1.28
CA ASN A 101 -1.69 -7.89 0.49
C ASN A 101 -0.76 -8.71 -0.44
N PRO A 102 -0.95 -10.03 -0.58
CA PRO A 102 -0.09 -10.87 -1.41
C PRO A 102 0.09 -10.37 -2.85
N ARG A 103 -0.93 -9.78 -3.45
CA ARG A 103 -0.84 -9.20 -4.81
C ARG A 103 0.11 -8.00 -4.89
N ILE A 104 0.18 -7.21 -3.83
CA ILE A 104 1.14 -6.11 -3.70
C ILE A 104 2.53 -6.68 -3.43
N ALA A 105 2.61 -7.70 -2.56
CA ALA A 105 3.85 -8.39 -2.27
C ALA A 105 4.48 -9.00 -3.53
N GLU A 106 3.69 -9.65 -4.39
CA GLU A 106 4.14 -10.19 -5.68
C GLU A 106 4.74 -9.09 -6.60
N ALA A 107 4.14 -7.90 -6.63
CA ALA A 107 4.68 -6.79 -7.40
C ALA A 107 6.02 -6.29 -6.83
N ILE A 108 6.12 -6.14 -5.50
CA ILE A 108 7.36 -5.72 -4.81
C ILE A 108 8.47 -6.75 -5.01
N LEU A 109 8.15 -8.03 -4.98
CA LEU A 109 9.09 -9.13 -5.21
C LEU A 109 9.48 -9.32 -6.69
N GLY A 110 8.90 -8.52 -7.60
CA GLY A 110 9.20 -8.57 -9.04
C GLY A 110 8.49 -9.68 -9.79
N HIS A 111 7.52 -10.36 -9.19
CA HIS A 111 6.75 -11.43 -9.83
C HIS A 111 5.66 -10.89 -10.77
N ARG A 112 5.32 -9.60 -10.68
CA ARG A 112 4.34 -8.92 -11.54
C ARG A 112 4.85 -7.55 -11.98
N PRO A 113 4.42 -7.06 -13.16
CA PRO A 113 4.67 -5.69 -13.56
C PRO A 113 4.08 -4.70 -12.55
N TYR A 114 4.82 -3.64 -12.27
CA TYR A 114 4.39 -2.56 -11.39
C TYR A 114 4.86 -1.21 -11.92
N ALA A 115 4.12 -0.16 -11.60
CA ALA A 115 4.55 1.20 -11.85
C ALA A 115 5.41 1.69 -10.68
N ARG A 116 6.57 2.25 -10.99
CA ARG A 116 7.44 2.87 -9.99
C ARG A 116 7.06 4.35 -9.85
N ILE A 117 6.76 4.78 -8.64
CA ILE A 117 6.46 6.17 -8.32
C ILE A 117 7.66 6.72 -7.52
N ASP A 118 8.27 7.79 -8.03
CA ASP A 118 9.35 8.46 -7.32
C ASP A 118 8.78 9.34 -6.21
N MET A 119 9.10 9.01 -4.97
CA MET A 119 8.62 9.76 -3.80
C MET A 119 9.22 11.16 -3.70
N ALA A 120 10.39 11.44 -4.31
CA ALA A 120 10.94 12.78 -4.36
C ALA A 120 10.07 13.67 -5.26
N GLU A 121 9.61 13.18 -6.40
CA GLU A 121 8.68 13.88 -7.28
C GLU A 121 7.34 14.12 -6.59
N VAL A 122 6.77 13.11 -5.90
CA VAL A 122 5.50 13.25 -5.16
C VAL A 122 5.58 14.34 -4.09
N ARG A 123 6.70 14.46 -3.38
CA ARG A 123 6.88 15.44 -2.31
C ARG A 123 6.90 16.88 -2.80
N VAL A 124 7.33 17.13 -4.03
CA VAL A 124 7.32 18.47 -4.65
C VAL A 124 5.91 18.93 -5.01
N LEU A 125 4.99 18.00 -5.23
CA LEU A 125 3.61 18.30 -5.58
C LEU A 125 2.83 18.82 -4.37
N GLN A 126 2.24 20.02 -4.51
CA GLN A 126 1.63 20.74 -3.40
C GLN A 126 0.17 20.32 -3.11
N THR A 127 -0.52 19.72 -4.08
CA THR A 127 -1.94 19.41 -3.97
C THR A 127 -2.21 17.91 -4.18
N ASP A 128 -3.25 17.37 -3.54
CA ASP A 128 -3.65 15.99 -3.69
C ASP A 128 -4.08 15.65 -5.14
N PRO A 129 -4.83 16.53 -5.87
CA PRO A 129 -5.09 16.31 -7.29
C PRO A 129 -3.83 16.12 -8.13
N ALA A 130 -2.79 16.91 -7.89
CA ALA A 130 -1.53 16.79 -8.61
C ALA A 130 -0.83 15.45 -8.29
N ARG A 131 -0.86 15.00 -7.04
CA ARG A 131 -0.31 13.70 -6.61
C ARG A 131 -1.06 12.53 -7.24
N LEU A 132 -2.39 12.58 -7.24
CA LEU A 132 -3.23 11.54 -7.88
C LEU A 132 -2.98 11.48 -9.39
N MET A 133 -2.89 12.63 -10.04
CA MET A 133 -2.58 12.71 -11.48
C MET A 133 -1.19 12.14 -11.78
N HIS A 134 -0.17 12.52 -11.01
CA HIS A 134 1.18 11.99 -11.15
C HIS A 134 1.21 10.47 -10.99
N GLN A 135 0.57 9.94 -9.94
CA GLN A 135 0.45 8.51 -9.72
C GLN A 135 -0.21 7.79 -10.91
N ARG A 136 -1.27 8.38 -11.46
CA ARG A 136 -1.96 7.82 -12.62
C ARG A 136 -1.08 7.82 -13.86
N LEU A 137 -0.34 8.90 -14.11
CA LEU A 137 0.56 9.02 -15.24
C LEU A 137 1.73 8.02 -15.14
N CYS A 138 2.32 7.84 -13.97
CA CYS A 138 3.36 6.83 -13.74
C CYS A 138 2.88 5.41 -14.04
N GLY A 139 1.60 5.10 -13.79
CA GLY A 139 1.02 3.80 -14.10
C GLY A 139 0.59 3.63 -15.56
N TRP A 140 0.50 4.72 -16.32
CA TRP A 140 -0.01 4.69 -17.69
C TRP A 140 1.07 4.93 -18.75
N ILE A 141 2.06 5.76 -18.47
CA ILE A 141 3.09 6.17 -19.44
C ILE A 141 4.45 5.62 -18.99
N ASP A 142 5.05 4.78 -19.81
CA ASP A 142 6.41 4.30 -19.55
C ASP A 142 7.44 5.44 -19.62
N PRO A 143 8.54 5.36 -18.87
CA PRO A 143 9.62 6.35 -18.93
C PRO A 143 10.11 6.59 -20.36
N GLY A 144 10.20 7.84 -20.76
CA GLY A 144 10.63 8.26 -22.11
C GLY A 144 9.56 8.10 -23.20
N LYS A 145 8.33 7.72 -22.85
CA LYS A 145 7.18 7.69 -23.76
C LYS A 145 6.28 8.91 -23.52
N SER A 146 5.39 9.17 -24.47
CA SER A 146 4.35 10.16 -24.37
C SER A 146 2.99 9.54 -24.69
N GLY A 147 1.94 10.04 -24.04
CA GLY A 147 0.56 9.64 -24.28
C GLY A 147 -0.32 10.86 -24.53
N ARG A 148 -1.48 10.65 -25.13
CA ARG A 148 -2.53 11.67 -25.29
C ARG A 148 -3.79 11.19 -24.60
N VAL A 149 -4.43 12.06 -23.86
CA VAL A 149 -5.69 11.80 -23.19
C VAL A 149 -6.53 13.08 -23.24
N GLU A 150 -7.83 12.92 -23.31
CA GLU A 150 -8.76 14.05 -23.23
C GLU A 150 -8.80 14.59 -21.80
N LEU A 151 -8.98 15.92 -21.66
CA LEU A 151 -8.96 16.59 -20.37
C LEU A 151 -10.04 16.04 -19.43
N ASP A 152 -11.25 15.79 -19.95
CA ASP A 152 -12.35 15.24 -19.14
C ASP A 152 -12.03 13.85 -18.58
N THR A 153 -11.39 13.00 -19.40
CA THR A 153 -10.91 11.68 -18.94
C THR A 153 -9.86 11.85 -17.84
N LEU A 154 -8.92 12.79 -17.99
CA LEU A 154 -7.89 13.05 -17.01
C LEU A 154 -8.51 13.58 -15.70
N CYS A 155 -9.48 14.48 -15.79
CA CYS A 155 -10.23 14.99 -14.64
C CYS A 155 -10.98 13.87 -13.90
N GLY A 156 -11.60 12.93 -14.64
CA GLY A 156 -12.29 11.78 -14.05
C GLY A 156 -11.38 10.84 -13.25
N TYR A 157 -10.06 10.84 -13.51
CA TYR A 157 -9.11 10.08 -12.69
C TYR A 157 -8.82 10.73 -11.34
N VAL A 158 -9.00 12.04 -11.24
CA VAL A 158 -8.70 12.82 -10.04
C VAL A 158 -9.96 13.11 -9.23
N TRP A 159 -11.07 13.32 -9.93
CA TRP A 159 -12.39 13.59 -9.36
C TRP A 159 -13.42 12.61 -9.91
N PRO A 160 -13.40 11.35 -9.48
CA PRO A 160 -14.42 10.39 -9.90
C PRO A 160 -15.80 10.86 -9.42
N ASP A 161 -16.78 10.84 -10.32
CA ASP A 161 -18.17 11.14 -9.94
C ASP A 161 -18.63 10.18 -8.85
N GLU A 162 -19.33 10.70 -7.83
CA GLU A 162 -19.86 9.88 -6.72
C GLU A 162 -20.79 8.74 -7.22
N ALA A 163 -21.41 8.90 -8.38
CA ALA A 163 -22.24 7.89 -9.00
C ALA A 163 -21.48 6.64 -9.49
N ASN A 164 -20.14 6.72 -9.63
CA ASN A 164 -19.29 5.58 -10.04
C ASN A 164 -18.52 4.95 -8.87
N ALA A 165 -18.76 5.42 -7.66
CA ALA A 165 -18.15 4.91 -6.43
C ALA A 165 -19.04 3.81 -5.80
N VAL A 166 -19.33 2.73 -6.56
CA VAL A 166 -20.01 1.52 -6.06
C VAL A 166 -19.09 0.32 -6.18
#